data_8a5f70e713a40dca2831e3cf4069446b
#
_entry.id   8a5f70e713a40dca2831e3cf4069446b
#
_cell.length_a   1.000
_cell.length_b   1.000
_cell.length_c   1.000
_cell.angle_alpha   90.00
_cell.angle_beta   90.00
_cell.angle_gamma   90.00
#
_symmetry.space_group_name_H-M   'P 1'
#
loop_
_entity.id
_entity.type
_entity.pdbx_description
1 polymer ?
#
loop_
_entity_poly.entity_id
_entity_poly.type
_entity_poly.pdbx_seq_one_letter_code
_entity_poly.pdbx_strand_id
1 'polypeptide(L)'
;MSNLNSSFLKEMGITEWTSREGSPQGLEVTKEAAITHAPAQAHHEAIQAEPRAYWWFFGSKPQGDAQILFQNVIRVLGLASNEWSWKSPSDSLSQIHLPDNGMPVVAFAFGGPAAQKITGERDPLPQLRETILALNTGSDEEIPVIASFDLAQVAAQPKDKALLWQDLLLAKSVLQNI
;
A
#
# COMPACT_ATOMS: atom_id res chain seq x y z
N MET A 1 37.34 21.83 9.25
CA MET A 1 36.65 21.77 10.57
C MET A 1 35.33 21.04 10.45
N SER A 2 35.31 19.71 10.19
CA SER A 2 34.07 18.99 9.88
C SER A 2 33.91 17.62 10.54
N ASN A 3 34.80 17.25 11.47
CA ASN A 3 34.82 15.86 11.98
C ASN A 3 34.11 15.64 13.32
N LEU A 4 33.66 16.69 13.99
CA LEU A 4 33.00 16.56 15.29
C LEU A 4 31.54 16.09 15.15
N ASN A 5 30.84 16.51 14.10
CA ASN A 5 29.44 16.12 13.89
C ASN A 5 29.29 14.64 13.45
N SER A 6 30.25 14.15 12.64
CA SER A 6 30.25 12.76 12.17
C SER A 6 30.51 11.77 13.31
N SER A 7 31.35 12.09 14.26
CA SER A 7 31.61 11.28 15.45
C SER A 7 30.36 11.18 16.36
N PHE A 8 29.66 12.28 16.53
CA PHE A 8 28.45 12.34 17.36
C PHE A 8 27.29 11.53 16.78
N LEU A 9 27.12 11.59 15.44
CA LEU A 9 26.09 10.80 14.75
C LEU A 9 26.37 9.29 14.84
N LYS A 10 27.64 8.92 14.79
CA LYS A 10 28.06 7.50 14.91
C LYS A 10 27.84 6.94 16.30
N GLU A 11 28.03 7.71 17.35
CA GLU A 11 27.74 7.31 18.73
C GLU A 11 26.23 7.13 18.97
N MET A 12 25.40 7.91 18.26
CA MET A 12 23.93 7.77 18.31
C MET A 12 23.38 6.65 17.39
N GLY A 13 24.25 5.85 16.75
CA GLY A 13 23.83 4.76 15.86
C GLY A 13 23.27 5.25 14.51
N ILE A 14 23.48 6.50 14.14
CA ILE A 14 23.01 7.07 12.88
C ILE A 14 24.10 6.88 11.82
N THR A 15 23.81 6.13 10.78
CA THR A 15 24.72 5.93 9.63
C THR A 15 24.67 7.16 8.72
N GLU A 16 25.79 7.87 8.60
CA GLU A 16 25.89 9.01 7.70
C GLU A 16 25.98 8.51 6.24
N TRP A 17 25.09 9.00 5.40
CA TRP A 17 25.12 8.73 3.97
C TRP A 17 26.09 9.69 3.28
N THR A 18 27.24 9.17 2.85
CA THR A 18 28.17 9.94 2.03
C THR A 18 27.80 9.79 0.56
N SER A 19 27.69 10.92 -0.14
CA SER A 19 27.48 10.93 -1.60
C SER A 19 28.65 10.24 -2.30
N ARG A 20 28.35 9.32 -3.20
CA ARG A 20 29.34 8.55 -3.99
C ARG A 20 29.80 9.32 -5.23
N GLU A 21 29.91 10.63 -5.14
CA GLU A 21 30.51 11.44 -6.20
C GLU A 21 31.99 11.65 -5.93
N GLY A 22 32.83 11.02 -6.71
CA GLY A 22 34.25 11.27 -6.76
C GLY A 22 35.13 10.03 -6.76
N SER A 23 35.22 9.39 -7.90
CA SER A 23 36.44 8.72 -8.31
C SER A 23 36.81 9.17 -9.70
N PRO A 24 38.10 9.40 -9.93
CA PRO A 24 38.71 8.41 -10.78
C PRO A 24 40.14 8.12 -10.33
N GLN A 25 40.58 6.98 -10.51
CA GLN A 25 41.89 6.53 -10.98
C GLN A 25 42.30 5.21 -10.38
N GLY A 26 42.34 4.24 -11.26
CA GLY A 26 43.53 3.48 -11.60
C GLY A 26 43.89 2.41 -10.57
N LEU A 27 43.83 1.22 -10.99
CA LEU A 27 44.96 0.31 -11.03
C LEU A 27 44.53 -1.16 -10.98
N GLU A 28 44.97 -1.76 -12.04
CA GLU A 28 45.52 -3.14 -12.13
C GLU A 28 44.60 -4.33 -11.92
N VAL A 29 44.43 -4.92 -13.07
CA VAL A 29 44.03 -6.29 -13.32
C VAL A 29 44.98 -7.21 -12.63
N THR A 30 44.51 -7.98 -11.62
CA THR A 30 45.07 -9.28 -11.33
C THR A 30 43.97 -10.29 -11.56
N LYS A 31 44.20 -11.09 -12.58
CA LYS A 31 43.45 -12.29 -12.93
C LYS A 31 43.68 -13.31 -11.81
N GLU A 32 42.64 -13.77 -11.13
CA GLU A 32 42.50 -15.20 -10.84
C GLU A 32 41.19 -15.50 -10.12
N ALA A 33 40.65 -16.66 -10.48
CA ALA A 33 39.55 -17.40 -9.88
C ALA A 33 38.13 -16.95 -10.21
N ALA A 34 37.65 -17.50 -11.33
CA ALA A 34 36.24 -17.70 -11.61
C ALA A 34 35.58 -18.52 -10.49
N ILE A 35 34.85 -17.84 -9.61
CA ILE A 35 33.84 -18.50 -8.79
C ILE A 35 32.51 -18.18 -9.42
N THR A 36 31.99 -19.16 -10.09
CA THR A 36 30.63 -19.18 -10.66
C THR A 36 29.63 -19.09 -9.51
N HIS A 37 29.26 -17.90 -9.14
CA HIS A 37 28.05 -17.71 -8.34
C HIS A 37 26.87 -17.79 -9.29
N ALA A 38 26.30 -18.97 -9.40
CA ALA A 38 24.93 -19.10 -9.87
C ALA A 38 24.04 -18.15 -9.06
N PRO A 39 23.12 -17.42 -9.71
CA PRO A 39 22.14 -16.66 -8.96
C PRO A 39 21.34 -17.65 -8.14
N ALA A 40 21.51 -17.61 -6.84
CA ALA A 40 20.62 -18.26 -5.91
C ALA A 40 19.25 -17.64 -6.18
N GLN A 41 18.44 -18.34 -6.93
CA GLN A 41 17.00 -18.13 -6.93
C GLN A 41 16.57 -18.41 -5.49
N ALA A 42 16.48 -17.33 -4.72
CA ALA A 42 15.72 -17.36 -3.50
C ALA A 42 14.27 -17.64 -3.91
N HIS A 43 13.93 -18.90 -4.00
CA HIS A 43 12.55 -19.33 -3.84
C HIS A 43 12.20 -18.90 -2.40
N HIS A 44 11.69 -17.68 -2.27
CA HIS A 44 10.79 -17.39 -1.17
C HIS A 44 9.59 -18.31 -1.41
N GLU A 45 9.65 -19.52 -0.88
CA GLU A 45 8.45 -20.20 -0.47
C GLU A 45 7.75 -19.20 0.44
N ALA A 46 6.78 -18.50 -0.14
CA ALA A 46 5.84 -17.75 0.63
C ALA A 46 5.18 -18.78 1.56
N ILE A 47 5.67 -18.84 2.80
CA ILE A 47 4.91 -19.43 3.88
C ILE A 47 3.57 -18.70 3.74
N GLN A 48 2.54 -19.42 3.33
CA GLN A 48 1.19 -18.91 3.29
C GLN A 48 0.78 -18.72 4.75
N ALA A 49 1.23 -17.61 5.31
CA ALA A 49 0.71 -17.16 6.58
C ALA A 49 -0.81 -17.01 6.40
N GLU A 50 -1.57 -17.54 7.32
CA GLU A 50 -3.02 -17.35 7.30
C GLU A 50 -3.31 -15.85 7.18
N PRO A 51 -4.26 -15.46 6.33
CA PRO A 51 -4.58 -14.05 6.12
C PRO A 51 -5.00 -13.44 7.47
N ARG A 52 -4.41 -12.28 7.79
CA ARG A 52 -4.67 -11.58 9.06
C ARG A 52 -5.89 -10.67 8.98
N ALA A 53 -6.21 -10.22 7.76
CA ALA A 53 -7.31 -9.32 7.46
C ALA A 53 -7.54 -9.31 5.95
N TYR A 54 -8.73 -8.91 5.54
CA TYR A 54 -9.04 -8.75 4.12
C TYR A 54 -9.20 -7.29 3.74
N TRP A 55 -8.65 -6.95 2.56
CA TRP A 55 -8.79 -5.63 1.97
C TRP A 55 -9.62 -5.71 0.70
N TRP A 56 -10.71 -5.00 0.65
CA TRP A 56 -11.52 -4.86 -0.55
C TRP A 56 -11.29 -3.50 -1.17
N PHE A 57 -10.71 -3.48 -2.34
CA PHE A 57 -10.46 -2.25 -3.08
C PHE A 57 -11.55 -2.02 -4.11
N PHE A 58 -12.19 -0.85 -4.05
CA PHE A 58 -13.23 -0.43 -4.97
C PHE A 58 -12.78 0.76 -5.80
N GLY A 59 -13.11 0.77 -7.08
CA GLY A 59 -12.77 1.86 -7.99
C GLY A 59 -12.70 1.41 -9.43
N SER A 60 -12.30 2.33 -10.29
CA SER A 60 -11.95 2.00 -11.67
C SER A 60 -10.71 1.13 -11.70
N LYS A 61 -10.71 0.06 -12.50
CA LYS A 61 -9.56 -0.85 -12.58
C LYS A 61 -8.31 -0.06 -12.99
N PRO A 62 -7.26 -0.07 -12.18
CA PRO A 62 -6.06 0.74 -12.46
C PRO A 62 -5.34 0.27 -13.71
N GLN A 63 -4.81 1.21 -14.49
CA GLN A 63 -4.05 0.95 -15.71
C GLN A 63 -2.82 1.87 -15.74
N GLY A 64 -1.78 1.45 -16.46
CA GLY A 64 -0.56 2.25 -16.60
C GLY A 64 0.08 2.61 -15.26
N ASP A 65 0.38 3.87 -15.05
CA ASP A 65 1.04 4.37 -13.82
C ASP A 65 0.19 4.15 -12.57
N ALA A 66 -1.14 4.20 -12.69
CA ALA A 66 -2.05 3.89 -11.59
C ALA A 66 -1.93 2.42 -11.15
N GLN A 67 -1.69 1.50 -12.08
CA GLN A 67 -1.46 0.09 -11.77
C GLN A 67 -0.13 -0.11 -11.04
N ILE A 68 0.92 0.57 -11.46
CA ILE A 68 2.23 0.54 -10.79
C ILE A 68 2.10 1.09 -9.37
N LEU A 69 1.38 2.20 -9.21
CA LEU A 69 1.10 2.79 -7.90
C LEU A 69 0.35 1.81 -7.00
N PHE A 70 -0.68 1.15 -7.50
CA PHE A 70 -1.45 0.16 -6.75
C PHE A 70 -0.58 -1.03 -6.33
N GLN A 71 0.26 -1.56 -7.21
CA GLN A 71 1.19 -2.64 -6.86
C GLN A 71 2.15 -2.23 -5.75
N ASN A 72 2.62 -0.99 -5.76
CA ASN A 72 3.44 -0.46 -4.69
C ASN A 72 2.67 -0.34 -3.37
N VAL A 73 1.40 0.07 -3.42
CA VAL A 73 0.51 0.08 -2.24
C VAL A 73 0.40 -1.32 -1.62
N ILE A 74 0.08 -2.34 -2.42
CA ILE A 74 -0.02 -3.73 -1.97
C ILE A 74 1.30 -4.20 -1.32
N ARG A 75 2.43 -3.89 -1.97
CA ARG A 75 3.77 -4.26 -1.45
C ARG A 75 4.08 -3.59 -0.11
N VAL A 76 3.79 -2.28 0.01
CA VAL A 76 4.08 -1.52 1.23
C VAL A 76 3.15 -1.92 2.38
N LEU A 77 1.90 -2.27 2.09
CA LEU A 77 0.97 -2.83 3.07
C LEU A 77 1.36 -4.27 3.48
N GLY A 78 2.22 -4.94 2.70
CA GLY A 78 2.63 -6.33 2.94
C GLY A 78 1.53 -7.35 2.69
N LEU A 79 0.57 -7.03 1.80
CA LEU A 79 -0.58 -7.89 1.53
C LEU A 79 -0.20 -9.04 0.59
N ALA A 80 -0.52 -10.25 1.02
CA ALA A 80 -0.46 -11.43 0.17
C ALA A 80 -1.61 -11.42 -0.85
N SER A 81 -1.48 -12.20 -1.92
CA SER A 81 -2.48 -12.24 -3.01
C SER A 81 -3.87 -12.71 -2.56
N ASN A 82 -3.96 -13.44 -1.45
CA ASN A 82 -5.19 -13.93 -0.84
C ASN A 82 -5.77 -12.99 0.23
N GLU A 83 -5.10 -11.88 0.55
CA GLU A 83 -5.53 -10.90 1.56
C GLU A 83 -6.25 -9.69 0.97
N TRP A 84 -6.36 -9.61 -0.33
CA TRP A 84 -7.04 -8.49 -0.97
C TRP A 84 -7.80 -8.90 -2.23
N SER A 85 -8.81 -8.13 -2.59
CA SER A 85 -9.52 -8.27 -3.86
C SER A 85 -9.91 -6.91 -4.42
N TRP A 86 -9.88 -6.80 -5.75
CA TRP A 86 -10.41 -5.65 -6.46
C TRP A 86 -11.85 -5.92 -6.84
N LYS A 87 -12.74 -5.01 -6.47
CA LYS A 87 -14.18 -5.09 -6.74
C LYS A 87 -14.61 -3.86 -7.55
N SER A 88 -15.58 -4.05 -8.44
CA SER A 88 -16.18 -2.93 -9.14
C SER A 88 -17.23 -2.26 -8.23
N PRO A 89 -17.28 -0.91 -8.18
CA PRO A 89 -18.37 -0.23 -7.48
C PRO A 89 -19.76 -0.54 -8.07
N SER A 90 -19.80 -1.15 -9.25
CA SER A 90 -21.05 -1.53 -9.93
C SER A 90 -21.52 -2.94 -9.60
N ASP A 91 -20.68 -3.72 -8.90
CA ASP A 91 -21.06 -5.06 -8.47
C ASP A 91 -22.20 -4.99 -7.44
N SER A 92 -23.01 -6.03 -7.41
CA SER A 92 -24.10 -6.13 -6.43
C SER A 92 -23.52 -6.29 -5.03
N LEU A 93 -23.53 -5.22 -4.24
CA LEU A 93 -22.99 -5.21 -2.88
C LEU A 93 -23.66 -6.25 -1.97
N SER A 94 -24.96 -6.55 -2.22
CA SER A 94 -25.72 -7.58 -1.51
C SER A 94 -25.23 -9.02 -1.76
N GLN A 95 -24.40 -9.23 -2.77
CA GLN A 95 -23.75 -10.52 -3.06
C GLN A 95 -22.35 -10.63 -2.48
N ILE A 96 -21.87 -9.58 -1.85
CA ILE A 96 -20.58 -9.59 -1.19
C ILE A 96 -20.76 -10.20 0.19
N HIS A 97 -20.28 -11.42 0.37
CA HIS A 97 -20.26 -12.09 1.66
C HIS A 97 -18.95 -11.85 2.36
N LEU A 98 -19.02 -11.64 3.67
CA LEU A 98 -17.83 -11.66 4.50
C LEU A 98 -17.16 -13.03 4.43
N PRO A 99 -15.85 -13.10 4.62
CA PRO A 99 -15.15 -14.37 4.74
C PRO A 99 -15.70 -15.18 5.93
N ASP A 100 -16.05 -16.45 5.69
CA ASP A 100 -16.62 -17.35 6.72
C ASP A 100 -15.68 -17.60 7.92
N ASN A 101 -14.44 -17.16 7.82
CA ASN A 101 -13.41 -17.36 8.85
C ASN A 101 -13.39 -16.29 9.94
N GLY A 102 -14.33 -15.34 9.95
CA GLY A 102 -14.39 -14.27 10.95
C GLY A 102 -13.23 -13.27 10.90
N MET A 103 -12.49 -13.24 9.80
CA MET A 103 -11.39 -12.28 9.61
C MET A 103 -11.93 -10.86 9.41
N PRO A 104 -11.29 -9.85 10.04
CA PRO A 104 -11.68 -8.46 9.84
C PRO A 104 -11.50 -8.03 8.38
N VAL A 105 -12.46 -7.23 7.91
CA VAL A 105 -12.48 -6.72 6.54
C VAL A 105 -12.51 -5.20 6.57
N VAL A 106 -11.72 -4.56 5.71
CA VAL A 106 -11.82 -3.14 5.43
C VAL A 106 -12.05 -2.94 3.93
N ALA A 107 -12.98 -2.07 3.59
CA ALA A 107 -13.19 -1.60 2.23
C ALA A 107 -12.45 -0.29 2.01
N PHE A 108 -11.79 -0.16 0.87
CA PHE A 108 -11.06 1.05 0.48
C PHE A 108 -11.55 1.52 -0.89
N ALA A 109 -12.13 2.72 -0.95
CA ALA A 109 -12.74 3.26 -2.15
C ALA A 109 -11.84 4.30 -2.82
N PHE A 110 -11.44 4.05 -4.05
CA PHE A 110 -10.66 4.97 -4.87
C PHE A 110 -11.59 5.87 -5.70
N GLY A 111 -11.61 7.15 -5.35
CA GLY A 111 -12.41 8.19 -5.99
C GLY A 111 -13.78 8.41 -5.37
N GLY A 112 -14.25 9.67 -5.39
CA GLY A 112 -15.55 10.07 -4.85
C GLY A 112 -16.72 9.25 -5.40
N PRO A 113 -16.85 9.08 -6.72
CA PRO A 113 -17.95 8.29 -7.30
C PRO A 113 -17.99 6.85 -6.81
N ALA A 114 -16.82 6.21 -6.58
CA ALA A 114 -16.76 4.86 -6.03
C ALA A 114 -17.23 4.85 -4.57
N ALA A 115 -16.72 5.76 -3.74
CA ALA A 115 -17.09 5.87 -2.34
C ALA A 115 -18.61 6.12 -2.19
N GLN A 116 -19.14 7.12 -2.88
CA GLN A 116 -20.58 7.44 -2.86
C GLN A 116 -21.46 6.26 -3.25
N LYS A 117 -21.04 5.51 -4.27
CA LYS A 117 -21.83 4.39 -4.77
C LYS A 117 -21.88 3.20 -3.80
N ILE A 118 -20.77 2.89 -3.13
CA ILE A 118 -20.71 1.73 -2.23
C ILE A 118 -21.22 2.03 -0.82
N THR A 119 -21.21 3.30 -0.39
CA THR A 119 -21.72 3.72 0.92
C THR A 119 -23.14 4.27 0.87
N GLY A 120 -23.56 4.77 -0.28
CA GLY A 120 -24.84 5.49 -0.43
C GLY A 120 -24.77 6.95 0.00
N GLU A 121 -23.61 7.42 0.47
CA GLU A 121 -23.38 8.82 0.83
C GLU A 121 -23.38 9.73 -0.40
N ARG A 122 -23.65 11.01 -0.20
CA ARG A 122 -23.69 12.00 -1.29
C ARG A 122 -22.71 13.15 -1.11
N ASP A 123 -21.96 13.10 -0.01
CA ASP A 123 -21.00 14.14 0.32
C ASP A 123 -19.82 14.16 -0.65
N PRO A 124 -19.17 15.31 -0.84
CA PRO A 124 -17.98 15.42 -1.67
C PRO A 124 -16.81 14.66 -1.06
N LEU A 125 -15.91 14.16 -1.90
CA LEU A 125 -14.78 13.32 -1.48
C LEU A 125 -13.97 13.87 -0.29
N PRO A 126 -13.67 15.17 -0.18
CA PRO A 126 -12.94 15.68 0.99
C PRO A 126 -13.62 15.38 2.33
N GLN A 127 -14.94 15.44 2.39
CA GLN A 127 -15.71 15.11 3.61
C GLN A 127 -15.75 13.60 3.84
N LEU A 128 -15.95 12.80 2.79
CA LEU A 128 -15.95 11.34 2.89
C LEU A 128 -14.61 10.78 3.37
N ARG A 129 -13.49 11.42 3.03
CA ARG A 129 -12.14 10.98 3.45
C ARG A 129 -11.86 11.16 4.93
N GLU A 130 -12.51 12.11 5.58
CA GLU A 130 -12.30 12.42 7.00
C GLU A 130 -13.13 11.52 7.93
N THR A 131 -13.97 10.65 7.35
CA THR A 131 -14.93 9.84 8.09
C THR A 131 -14.76 8.36 7.76
N ILE A 132 -14.92 7.51 8.76
CA ILE A 132 -15.05 6.07 8.56
C ILE A 132 -16.51 5.84 8.17
N LEU A 133 -16.71 5.34 6.95
CA LEU A 133 -18.02 5.07 6.38
C LEU A 133 -18.38 3.60 6.56
N ALA A 134 -19.62 3.23 6.29
CA ALA A 134 -20.08 1.84 6.26
C ALA A 134 -20.42 1.41 4.82
N LEU A 135 -20.11 0.17 4.48
CA LEU A 135 -20.47 -0.42 3.20
C LEU A 135 -21.98 -0.71 3.19
N ASN A 136 -22.68 -0.22 2.19
CA ASN A 136 -24.13 -0.44 2.07
C ASN A 136 -24.43 -1.83 1.44
N THR A 137 -24.30 -2.86 2.25
CA THR A 137 -24.61 -4.25 1.83
C THR A 137 -26.08 -4.61 2.02
N GLY A 138 -26.82 -3.83 2.81
CA GLY A 138 -28.18 -4.17 3.25
C GLY A 138 -28.25 -5.29 4.30
N SER A 139 -27.10 -5.71 4.85
CA SER A 139 -26.98 -6.62 5.97
C SER A 139 -26.70 -5.86 7.27
N ASP A 140 -26.89 -6.51 8.42
CA ASP A 140 -26.57 -5.94 9.73
C ASP A 140 -25.06 -5.85 10.01
N GLU A 141 -24.24 -6.34 9.10
CA GLU A 141 -22.77 -6.33 9.22
C GLU A 141 -22.21 -5.02 8.69
N GLU A 142 -21.62 -4.24 9.58
CA GLU A 142 -20.96 -2.97 9.25
C GLU A 142 -19.52 -3.21 8.81
N ILE A 143 -19.26 -3.17 7.50
CA ILE A 143 -17.91 -3.22 6.96
C ILE A 143 -17.41 -1.78 6.82
N PRO A 144 -16.32 -1.40 7.53
CA PRO A 144 -15.79 -0.05 7.44
C PRO A 144 -15.24 0.25 6.05
N VAL A 145 -15.56 1.44 5.55
CA VAL A 145 -15.12 1.97 4.25
C VAL A 145 -14.28 3.22 4.47
N ILE A 146 -13.10 3.26 3.90
CA ILE A 146 -12.26 4.44 3.83
C ILE A 146 -12.26 4.95 2.38
N ALA A 147 -12.64 6.21 2.21
CA ALA A 147 -12.60 6.88 0.91
C ALA A 147 -11.24 7.52 0.67
N SER A 148 -10.75 7.48 -0.56
CA SER A 148 -9.51 8.13 -0.97
C SER A 148 -9.61 8.67 -2.40
N PHE A 149 -8.57 9.34 -2.86
CA PHE A 149 -8.47 9.82 -4.24
C PHE A 149 -8.37 8.67 -5.24
N ASP A 150 -8.83 8.93 -6.46
CA ASP A 150 -8.64 8.00 -7.57
C ASP A 150 -7.15 7.77 -7.86
N LEU A 151 -6.77 6.52 -8.12
CA LEU A 151 -5.37 6.15 -8.36
C LEU A 151 -4.75 6.85 -9.57
N ALA A 152 -5.52 7.10 -10.62
CA ALA A 152 -5.03 7.83 -11.78
C ALA A 152 -4.74 9.29 -11.45
N GLN A 153 -5.59 9.91 -10.61
CA GLN A 153 -5.34 11.25 -10.09
C GLN A 153 -4.06 11.30 -9.26
N VAL A 154 -3.90 10.37 -8.32
CA VAL A 154 -2.71 10.31 -7.44
C VAL A 154 -1.44 10.03 -8.24
N ALA A 155 -1.51 9.19 -9.28
CA ALA A 155 -0.38 8.94 -10.16
C ALA A 155 0.06 10.20 -10.91
N ALA A 156 -0.92 11.02 -11.36
CA ALA A 156 -0.68 12.27 -12.08
C ALA A 156 -0.23 13.42 -11.14
N GLN A 157 -0.59 13.39 -9.87
CA GLN A 157 -0.31 14.45 -8.89
C GLN A 157 0.48 13.93 -7.69
N PRO A 158 1.82 14.06 -7.68
CA PRO A 158 2.67 13.51 -6.61
C PRO A 158 2.32 14.01 -5.20
N LYS A 159 1.77 15.22 -5.06
CA LYS A 159 1.31 15.77 -3.78
C LYS A 159 0.20 14.96 -3.12
N ASP A 160 -0.65 14.31 -3.94
CA ASP A 160 -1.78 13.54 -3.43
C ASP A 160 -1.35 12.16 -2.87
N LYS A 161 -0.09 11.74 -3.14
CA LYS A 161 0.45 10.49 -2.59
C LYS A 161 0.53 10.50 -1.07
N ALA A 162 0.86 11.65 -0.47
CA ALA A 162 0.89 11.78 0.98
C ALA A 162 -0.51 11.63 1.59
N LEU A 163 -1.54 12.16 0.92
CA LEU A 163 -2.93 12.05 1.33
C LEU A 163 -3.44 10.61 1.18
N LEU A 164 -3.13 9.94 0.07
CA LEU A 164 -3.41 8.51 -0.10
C LEU A 164 -2.78 7.69 1.01
N TRP A 165 -1.53 7.99 1.38
CA TRP A 165 -0.84 7.30 2.45
C TRP A 165 -1.52 7.48 3.81
N GLN A 166 -2.00 8.66 4.13
CA GLN A 166 -2.79 8.93 5.34
C GLN A 166 -4.07 8.09 5.37
N ASP A 167 -4.79 8.01 4.26
CA ASP A 167 -6.01 7.22 4.13
C ASP A 167 -5.72 5.71 4.33
N LEU A 168 -4.60 5.21 3.78
CA LEU A 168 -4.17 3.81 3.98
C LEU A 168 -3.79 3.52 5.44
N LEU A 169 -3.15 4.46 6.12
CA LEU A 169 -2.84 4.34 7.55
C LEU A 169 -4.12 4.33 8.40
N LEU A 170 -5.11 5.16 8.04
CA LEU A 170 -6.42 5.15 8.68
C LEU A 170 -7.09 3.77 8.52
N ALA A 171 -7.13 3.23 7.30
CA ALA A 171 -7.69 1.91 7.04
C ALA A 171 -6.99 0.81 7.85
N LYS A 172 -5.65 0.87 7.94
CA LYS A 172 -4.87 -0.06 8.75
C LYS A 172 -5.18 0.07 10.25
N SER A 173 -5.35 1.29 10.74
CA SER A 173 -5.73 1.55 12.13
C SER A 173 -7.12 0.99 12.44
N VAL A 174 -8.06 1.16 11.52
CA VAL A 174 -9.41 0.59 11.66
C VAL A 174 -9.35 -0.92 11.80
N LEU A 175 -8.59 -1.62 10.92
CA LEU A 175 -8.42 -3.06 10.99
C LEU A 175 -7.80 -3.57 12.31
N GLN A 176 -7.02 -2.74 12.99
CA GLN A 176 -6.41 -3.11 14.27
C GLN A 176 -7.37 -2.97 15.47
N ASN A 177 -8.49 -2.29 15.26
CA ASN A 177 -9.47 -1.97 16.32
C ASN A 177 -10.81 -2.70 16.17
N ILE A 178 -10.93 -3.58 15.17
CA ILE A 178 -12.14 -4.39 14.93
C ILE A 178 -12.02 -5.79 15.56
#